data_8cc1797affd7013ff688f3dfdac09722
#
_entry.id   8cc1797affd7013ff688f3dfdac09722
#
_cell.length_a   1.000
_cell.length_b   1.000
_cell.length_c   1.000
_cell.angle_alpha   90.00
_cell.angle_beta   90.00
_cell.angle_gamma   90.00
#
_symmetry.space_group_name_H-M   'P 1'
#
loop_
_entity.id
_entity.type
_entity.pdbx_description
1 polymer ?
#
loop_
_entity_poly.entity_id
_entity_poly.type
_entity_poly.pdbx_seq_one_letter_code
_entity_poly.pdbx_strand_id
1 'polypeptide(L)'
;MIRDLTGVSRAALPDHGGYVRSLYGLIERLRAAHPDVEIESCASGGGRADWGMLARTHRVWTSDSNDALDRFEIQRNAALFLPPEIQGAHVGPAACHITGRRLSLDLRAHVAMFGHMGLELDVRALSDTESARLKAHIANYKRFRALLHAGRVWRMNLNDPDHGALAVSAADKRQALFLLVRRTSQELGRGVNVWFPGLNADGQYKVTPVAPISPSAEQCLAPALRAGELMLSGAVLMARGLDIFLPRPESSLLLHLERI
;
A
#
# COMPACT_ATOMS: atom_id res chain seq x y z
N MET A 1 31.92 -16.62 -26.50
CA MET A 1 30.95 -17.63 -27.02
C MET A 1 30.31 -18.28 -25.78
N ILE A 2 29.13 -17.80 -25.37
CA ILE A 2 28.37 -18.41 -24.28
C ILE A 2 27.74 -19.66 -24.91
N ARG A 3 28.22 -20.83 -24.53
CA ARG A 3 27.55 -22.06 -24.89
C ARG A 3 26.26 -22.15 -24.08
N ASP A 4 25.16 -22.29 -24.80
CA ASP A 4 23.89 -22.68 -24.22
C ASP A 4 24.09 -23.94 -23.40
N LEU A 5 23.81 -23.86 -22.12
CA LEU A 5 23.96 -24.98 -21.17
C LEU A 5 23.04 -26.17 -21.50
N THR A 6 22.07 -25.99 -22.41
CA THR A 6 21.13 -27.01 -22.85
C THR A 6 21.59 -27.78 -24.08
N GLY A 7 22.69 -27.37 -24.74
CA GLY A 7 23.16 -27.98 -25.98
C GLY A 7 22.27 -27.69 -27.21
N VAL A 8 21.26 -26.82 -27.08
CA VAL A 8 20.35 -26.45 -28.17
C VAL A 8 21.03 -25.42 -29.06
N SER A 9 20.96 -25.61 -30.37
CA SER A 9 21.48 -24.67 -31.36
C SER A 9 20.77 -23.31 -31.25
N ARG A 10 21.52 -22.20 -31.43
CA ARG A 10 20.98 -20.82 -31.41
C ARG A 10 19.80 -20.61 -32.36
N ALA A 11 19.72 -21.41 -33.44
CA ALA A 11 18.61 -21.40 -34.37
C ALA A 11 17.32 -22.02 -33.81
N ALA A 12 17.42 -22.81 -32.72
CA ALA A 12 16.29 -23.44 -32.04
C ALA A 12 15.85 -22.71 -30.79
N LEU A 13 16.46 -21.55 -30.45
CA LEU A 13 15.99 -20.74 -29.30
C LEU A 13 14.62 -20.16 -29.63
N PRO A 14 13.70 -20.17 -28.66
CA PRO A 14 12.38 -19.58 -28.84
C PRO A 14 12.48 -18.11 -29.31
N ASP A 15 11.67 -17.74 -30.28
CA ASP A 15 11.46 -16.32 -30.62
C ASP A 15 10.73 -15.64 -29.46
N HIS A 16 11.48 -15.01 -28.56
CA HIS A 16 10.92 -14.29 -27.43
C HIS A 16 9.95 -13.19 -27.87
N GLY A 17 10.23 -12.51 -28.99
CA GLY A 17 9.32 -11.51 -29.55
C GLY A 17 8.02 -12.14 -30.04
N GLY A 18 8.07 -13.30 -30.69
CA GLY A 18 6.91 -14.07 -31.10
C GLY A 18 6.08 -14.55 -29.91
N TYR A 19 6.75 -15.03 -28.85
CA TYR A 19 6.09 -15.42 -27.61
C TYR A 19 5.30 -14.24 -27.00
N VAL A 20 5.94 -13.07 -26.83
CA VAL A 20 5.31 -11.88 -26.26
C VAL A 20 4.10 -11.43 -27.08
N ARG A 21 4.25 -11.36 -28.41
CA ARG A 21 3.13 -11.03 -29.31
C ARG A 21 1.96 -12.01 -29.19
N SER A 22 2.27 -13.30 -29.12
CA SER A 22 1.25 -14.36 -28.96
C SER A 22 0.52 -14.25 -27.63
N LEU A 23 1.23 -13.94 -26.53
CA LEU A 23 0.64 -13.69 -25.23
C LEU A 23 -0.29 -12.47 -25.24
N TYR A 24 0.15 -11.36 -25.84
CA TYR A 24 -0.69 -10.18 -25.98
C TYR A 24 -1.97 -10.47 -26.75
N GLY A 25 -1.86 -11.17 -27.91
CA GLY A 25 -3.01 -11.58 -28.70
C GLY A 25 -3.94 -12.54 -27.96
N LEU A 26 -3.42 -13.42 -27.08
CA LEU A 26 -4.26 -14.27 -26.23
C LEU A 26 -5.06 -13.44 -25.24
N ILE A 27 -4.41 -12.52 -24.53
CA ILE A 27 -5.08 -11.64 -23.55
C ILE A 27 -6.14 -10.76 -24.22
N GLU A 28 -5.85 -10.23 -25.41
CA GLU A 28 -6.80 -9.43 -26.19
C GLU A 28 -8.06 -10.25 -26.57
N ARG A 29 -7.88 -11.51 -27.01
CA ARG A 29 -9.00 -12.40 -27.30
C ARG A 29 -9.82 -12.74 -26.06
N LEU A 30 -9.16 -12.99 -24.91
CA LEU A 30 -9.85 -13.23 -23.64
C LEU A 30 -10.69 -12.03 -23.22
N ARG A 31 -10.14 -10.83 -23.30
CA ARG A 31 -10.86 -9.60 -22.97
C ARG A 31 -12.03 -9.32 -23.92
N ALA A 32 -11.88 -9.63 -25.20
CA ALA A 32 -12.97 -9.50 -26.16
C ALA A 32 -14.10 -10.49 -25.91
N ALA A 33 -13.76 -11.72 -25.50
CA ALA A 33 -14.74 -12.75 -25.19
C ALA A 33 -15.42 -12.56 -23.81
N HIS A 34 -14.70 -11.92 -22.87
CA HIS A 34 -15.13 -11.75 -21.46
C HIS A 34 -14.86 -10.32 -20.99
N PRO A 35 -15.58 -9.30 -21.49
CA PRO A 35 -15.29 -7.89 -21.24
C PRO A 35 -15.44 -7.48 -19.75
N ASP A 36 -16.24 -8.21 -19.00
CA ASP A 36 -16.50 -7.93 -17.57
C ASP A 36 -15.45 -8.58 -16.63
N VAL A 37 -14.50 -9.37 -17.18
CA VAL A 37 -13.46 -10.02 -16.38
C VAL A 37 -12.23 -9.13 -16.32
N GLU A 38 -11.82 -8.80 -15.10
CA GLU A 38 -10.56 -8.11 -14.84
C GLU A 38 -9.40 -9.09 -14.79
N ILE A 39 -8.28 -8.70 -15.39
CA ILE A 39 -7.05 -9.51 -15.46
C ILE A 39 -5.96 -8.83 -14.66
N GLU A 40 -5.33 -9.58 -13.75
CA GLU A 40 -4.11 -9.17 -13.05
C GLU A 40 -2.90 -9.85 -13.68
N SER A 41 -1.88 -9.06 -14.04
CA SER A 41 -0.61 -9.58 -14.52
C SER A 41 0.26 -10.05 -13.36
N CYS A 42 0.74 -11.29 -13.44
CA CYS A 42 1.73 -11.82 -12.52
C CYS A 42 2.73 -12.68 -13.29
N ALA A 43 4.01 -12.46 -13.06
CA ALA A 43 5.09 -13.32 -13.56
C ALA A 43 6.24 -13.24 -12.57
N SER A 44 6.30 -14.18 -11.62
CA SER A 44 7.20 -14.12 -10.46
C SER A 44 7.10 -12.74 -9.77
N GLY A 45 5.91 -12.36 -9.38
CA GLY A 45 5.60 -11.01 -8.94
C GLY A 45 5.60 -10.00 -10.10
N GLY A 46 6.33 -8.89 -9.97
CA GLY A 46 6.33 -7.78 -10.92
C GLY A 46 7.15 -7.98 -12.20
N GLY A 47 7.60 -9.18 -12.52
CA GLY A 47 8.46 -9.44 -13.68
C GLY A 47 7.82 -9.18 -15.05
N ARG A 48 6.51 -8.94 -15.11
CA ARG A 48 5.77 -8.63 -16.33
C ARG A 48 4.88 -7.40 -16.14
N ALA A 49 5.52 -6.25 -15.97
CA ALA A 49 4.88 -4.95 -15.77
C ALA A 49 5.25 -3.94 -16.87
N ASP A 50 5.55 -4.43 -18.08
CA ASP A 50 5.81 -3.57 -19.24
C ASP A 50 4.52 -2.91 -19.75
N TRP A 51 4.68 -1.83 -20.51
CA TRP A 51 3.55 -1.05 -21.05
C TRP A 51 2.62 -1.87 -21.94
N GLY A 52 3.15 -2.89 -22.63
CA GLY A 52 2.34 -3.77 -23.46
C GLY A 52 1.41 -4.65 -22.61
N MET A 53 1.88 -5.17 -21.47
CA MET A 53 1.03 -5.86 -20.51
C MET A 53 0.04 -4.93 -19.83
N LEU A 54 0.50 -3.75 -19.37
CA LEU A 54 -0.37 -2.77 -18.70
C LEU A 54 -1.52 -2.29 -19.58
N ALA A 55 -1.30 -2.18 -20.88
CA ALA A 55 -2.37 -1.83 -21.84
C ALA A 55 -3.43 -2.95 -21.97
N ARG A 56 -3.14 -4.16 -21.52
CA ARG A 56 -3.97 -5.37 -21.69
C ARG A 56 -4.50 -5.96 -20.40
N THR A 57 -3.99 -5.51 -19.28
CA THR A 57 -4.39 -5.97 -17.93
C THR A 57 -4.88 -4.81 -17.09
N HIS A 58 -5.56 -5.10 -16.01
CA HIS A 58 -6.16 -4.10 -15.12
C HIS A 58 -5.26 -3.79 -13.93
N ARG A 59 -4.46 -4.80 -13.53
CA ARG A 59 -3.59 -4.72 -12.36
C ARG A 59 -2.31 -5.52 -12.58
N VAL A 60 -1.33 -5.23 -11.73
CA VAL A 60 -0.07 -5.96 -11.65
C VAL A 60 0.15 -6.43 -10.22
N TRP A 61 0.42 -7.70 -10.03
CA TRP A 61 0.97 -8.23 -8.79
C TRP A 61 2.45 -7.89 -8.72
N THR A 62 2.83 -6.95 -7.87
CA THR A 62 4.18 -6.36 -7.89
C THR A 62 5.26 -7.21 -7.24
N SER A 63 4.89 -8.19 -6.40
CA SER A 63 5.82 -9.12 -5.75
C SER A 63 5.06 -10.28 -5.11
N ASP A 64 5.66 -11.47 -5.08
CA ASP A 64 5.12 -12.65 -4.40
C ASP A 64 5.30 -12.58 -2.86
N SER A 65 6.05 -11.60 -2.34
CA SER A 65 6.13 -11.40 -0.89
C SER A 65 4.83 -10.80 -0.35
N ASN A 66 4.21 -11.49 0.60
CA ASN A 66 3.05 -11.02 1.38
C ASN A 66 3.44 -10.46 2.75
N ASP A 67 4.72 -10.35 3.05
CA ASP A 67 5.19 -9.66 4.24
C ASP A 67 4.83 -8.17 4.16
N ALA A 68 4.05 -7.66 5.10
CA ALA A 68 3.54 -6.28 4.99
C ALA A 68 4.64 -5.22 5.11
N LEU A 69 5.76 -5.49 5.77
CA LEU A 69 6.89 -4.55 5.80
C LEU A 69 7.62 -4.52 4.46
N ASP A 70 7.84 -5.68 3.85
CA ASP A 70 8.40 -5.77 2.50
C ASP A 70 7.43 -5.13 1.49
N ARG A 71 6.13 -5.43 1.59
CA ARG A 71 5.07 -4.85 0.75
C ARG A 71 5.01 -3.33 0.85
N PHE A 72 5.20 -2.77 2.05
CA PHE A 72 5.26 -1.32 2.21
C PHE A 72 6.35 -0.69 1.33
N GLU A 73 7.56 -1.25 1.33
CA GLU A 73 8.65 -0.75 0.49
C GLU A 73 8.44 -1.07 -1.00
N ILE A 74 7.94 -2.26 -1.33
CA ILE A 74 7.62 -2.65 -2.71
C ILE A 74 6.60 -1.71 -3.31
N GLN A 75 5.48 -1.46 -2.64
CA GLN A 75 4.41 -0.57 -3.13
C GLN A 75 4.88 0.89 -3.20
N ARG A 76 5.62 1.34 -2.18
CA ARG A 76 6.21 2.68 -2.16
C ARG A 76 7.19 2.91 -3.31
N ASN A 77 7.98 1.90 -3.67
CA ASN A 77 8.92 1.99 -4.80
C ASN A 77 8.21 1.79 -6.14
N ALA A 78 7.26 0.87 -6.24
CA ALA A 78 6.44 0.70 -7.43
C ALA A 78 5.64 1.96 -7.79
N ALA A 79 5.23 2.76 -6.79
CA ALA A 79 4.52 4.03 -6.99
C ALA A 79 5.32 5.11 -7.75
N LEU A 80 6.60 4.87 -8.07
CA LEU A 80 7.34 5.69 -9.03
C LEU A 80 6.83 5.55 -10.47
N PHE A 81 6.29 4.39 -10.82
CA PHE A 81 5.91 4.03 -12.19
C PHE A 81 4.45 3.57 -12.30
N LEU A 82 3.92 2.99 -11.22
CA LEU A 82 2.60 2.35 -11.18
C LEU A 82 1.73 3.07 -10.15
N PRO A 83 0.65 3.70 -10.55
CA PRO A 83 -0.26 4.30 -9.58
C PRO A 83 -0.97 3.22 -8.74
N PRO A 84 -1.48 3.57 -7.53
CA PRO A 84 -2.02 2.58 -6.59
C PRO A 84 -3.16 1.72 -7.14
N GLU A 85 -4.00 2.27 -8.00
CA GLU A 85 -5.16 1.58 -8.58
C GLU A 85 -4.80 0.38 -9.45
N ILE A 86 -3.56 0.31 -9.95
CA ILE A 86 -3.10 -0.84 -10.74
C ILE A 86 -2.11 -1.73 -10.00
N GLN A 87 -1.73 -1.39 -8.76
CA GLN A 87 -0.88 -2.23 -7.93
C GLN A 87 -1.74 -3.21 -7.12
N GLY A 88 -1.73 -4.50 -7.47
CA GLY A 88 -2.32 -5.55 -6.65
C GLY A 88 -1.66 -5.56 -5.27
N ALA A 89 -2.47 -5.53 -4.21
CA ALA A 89 -2.01 -5.55 -2.83
C ALA A 89 -2.97 -6.37 -1.97
N HIS A 90 -2.45 -7.38 -1.29
CA HIS A 90 -3.29 -8.31 -0.55
C HIS A 90 -3.02 -8.26 0.95
N VAL A 91 -4.07 -8.42 1.73
CA VAL A 91 -3.96 -8.77 3.15
C VAL A 91 -3.60 -10.25 3.19
N GLY A 92 -2.32 -10.54 3.35
CA GLY A 92 -1.79 -11.91 3.42
C GLY A 92 -2.06 -12.58 4.77
N PRO A 93 -1.62 -13.84 4.97
CA PRO A 93 -1.73 -14.57 6.24
C PRO A 93 -0.92 -13.90 7.36
N ALA A 94 -1.24 -14.22 8.62
CA ALA A 94 -0.55 -13.67 9.77
C ALA A 94 0.96 -13.96 9.77
N ALA A 95 1.36 -15.14 9.33
CA ALA A 95 2.75 -15.54 9.11
C ALA A 95 3.04 -15.55 7.60
N CYS A 96 3.99 -14.74 7.17
CA CYS A 96 4.43 -14.74 5.78
C CYS A 96 5.24 -16.01 5.48
N HIS A 97 4.89 -16.72 4.42
CA HIS A 97 5.55 -17.96 4.03
C HIS A 97 6.99 -17.77 3.50
N ILE A 98 7.31 -16.55 3.02
CA ILE A 98 8.65 -16.22 2.52
C ILE A 98 9.60 -15.84 3.66
N THR A 99 9.17 -14.93 4.54
CA THR A 99 10.03 -14.37 5.59
C THR A 99 9.88 -15.07 6.95
N GLY A 100 8.78 -15.80 7.17
CA GLY A 100 8.41 -16.36 8.46
C GLY A 100 7.92 -15.31 9.47
N ARG A 101 7.95 -14.02 9.13
CA ARG A 101 7.54 -12.92 10.01
C ARG A 101 6.04 -12.95 10.26
N ARG A 102 5.66 -12.71 11.52
CA ARG A 102 4.25 -12.65 11.96
C ARG A 102 3.86 -11.21 12.24
N LEU A 103 2.97 -10.69 11.42
CA LEU A 103 2.56 -9.29 11.49
C LEU A 103 1.08 -9.15 11.84
N SER A 104 0.75 -8.05 12.53
CA SER A 104 -0.62 -7.75 12.94
C SER A 104 -1.54 -7.58 11.73
N LEU A 105 -2.83 -7.88 11.93
CA LEU A 105 -3.85 -7.67 10.89
C LEU A 105 -3.92 -6.19 10.47
N ASP A 106 -3.78 -5.27 11.43
CA ASP A 106 -3.85 -3.83 11.14
C ASP A 106 -2.73 -3.39 10.20
N LEU A 107 -1.48 -3.79 10.47
CA LEU A 107 -0.35 -3.45 9.59
C LEU A 107 -0.55 -4.04 8.18
N ARG A 108 -0.94 -5.32 8.09
CA ARG A 108 -1.20 -5.99 6.80
C ARG A 108 -2.30 -5.28 6.00
N ALA A 109 -3.40 -4.91 6.68
CA ALA A 109 -4.53 -4.23 6.05
C ALA A 109 -4.20 -2.77 5.67
N HIS A 110 -3.51 -2.02 6.53
CA HIS A 110 -3.11 -0.65 6.24
C HIS A 110 -2.18 -0.57 5.02
N VAL A 111 -1.22 -1.48 4.91
CA VAL A 111 -0.32 -1.52 3.74
C VAL A 111 -1.07 -1.93 2.48
N ALA A 112 -1.91 -2.97 2.54
CA ALA A 112 -2.69 -3.42 1.39
C ALA A 112 -3.66 -2.34 0.88
N MET A 113 -4.16 -1.48 1.76
CA MET A 113 -5.08 -0.39 1.41
C MET A 113 -4.48 0.60 0.40
N PHE A 114 -3.15 0.81 0.40
CA PHE A 114 -2.46 1.70 -0.52
C PHE A 114 -2.15 1.07 -1.88
N GLY A 115 -2.95 0.11 -2.30
CA GLY A 115 -3.00 -0.51 -3.60
C GLY A 115 -4.41 -0.95 -3.94
N HIS A 116 -4.57 -1.82 -4.93
CA HIS A 116 -5.84 -2.50 -5.22
C HIS A 116 -6.01 -3.65 -4.22
N MET A 117 -6.68 -3.35 -3.10
CA MET A 117 -6.74 -4.25 -1.95
C MET A 117 -7.53 -5.53 -2.24
N GLY A 118 -6.89 -6.66 -2.02
CA GLY A 118 -7.47 -8.00 -2.01
C GLY A 118 -7.21 -8.74 -0.71
N LEU A 119 -7.72 -9.97 -0.61
CA LEU A 119 -7.48 -10.87 0.53
C LEU A 119 -6.78 -12.13 0.02
N GLU A 120 -5.68 -12.51 0.68
CA GLU A 120 -4.94 -13.75 0.42
C GLU A 120 -4.68 -14.47 1.75
N LEU A 121 -5.76 -14.76 2.45
CA LEU A 121 -5.74 -15.46 3.73
C LEU A 121 -6.97 -16.37 3.85
N ASP A 122 -6.89 -17.39 4.69
CA ASP A 122 -8.05 -18.21 5.00
C ASP A 122 -8.94 -17.46 6.01
N VAL A 123 -10.03 -16.88 5.52
CA VAL A 123 -10.98 -16.11 6.33
C VAL A 123 -11.69 -16.97 7.37
N ARG A 124 -11.74 -18.30 7.18
CA ARG A 124 -12.37 -19.25 8.12
C ARG A 124 -11.52 -19.50 9.35
N ALA A 125 -10.21 -19.23 9.24
CA ALA A 125 -9.26 -19.38 10.34
C ALA A 125 -9.17 -18.14 11.25
N LEU A 126 -9.89 -17.07 10.90
CA LEU A 126 -9.91 -15.85 11.71
C LEU A 126 -10.77 -16.04 12.97
N SER A 127 -10.31 -15.54 14.10
CA SER A 127 -11.14 -15.34 15.28
C SER A 127 -12.25 -14.30 15.02
N ASP A 128 -13.29 -14.30 15.85
CA ASP A 128 -14.38 -13.31 15.75
C ASP A 128 -13.84 -11.87 15.83
N THR A 129 -12.86 -11.63 16.71
CA THR A 129 -12.20 -10.32 16.84
C THR A 129 -11.45 -9.93 15.57
N GLU A 130 -10.67 -10.83 14.99
CA GLU A 130 -9.95 -10.57 13.73
C GLU A 130 -10.92 -10.37 12.57
N SER A 131 -11.99 -11.16 12.50
CA SER A 131 -13.04 -11.02 11.49
C SER A 131 -13.72 -9.65 11.58
N ALA A 132 -14.06 -9.19 12.77
CA ALA A 132 -14.64 -7.86 12.99
C ALA A 132 -13.65 -6.74 12.58
N ARG A 133 -12.35 -6.87 12.94
CA ARG A 133 -11.32 -5.92 12.53
C ARG A 133 -11.11 -5.90 11.02
N LEU A 134 -11.05 -7.06 10.36
CA LEU A 134 -10.93 -7.15 8.90
C LEU A 134 -12.11 -6.50 8.20
N LYS A 135 -13.34 -6.72 8.68
CA LYS A 135 -14.54 -6.04 8.16
C LYS A 135 -14.42 -4.52 8.24
N ALA A 136 -13.90 -4.00 9.37
CA ALA A 136 -13.67 -2.56 9.54
C ALA A 136 -12.62 -2.03 8.55
N HIS A 137 -11.51 -2.75 8.34
CA HIS A 137 -10.49 -2.37 7.35
C HIS A 137 -11.04 -2.39 5.91
N ILE A 138 -11.86 -3.39 5.55
CA ILE A 138 -12.53 -3.45 4.24
C ILE A 138 -13.49 -2.27 4.08
N ALA A 139 -14.24 -1.91 5.13
CA ALA A 139 -15.13 -0.75 5.10
C ALA A 139 -14.33 0.56 4.89
N ASN A 140 -13.19 0.72 5.58
CA ASN A 140 -12.28 1.85 5.38
C ASN A 140 -11.73 1.89 3.94
N TYR A 141 -11.29 0.76 3.41
CA TYR A 141 -10.84 0.72 2.01
C TYR A 141 -11.95 1.16 1.05
N LYS A 142 -13.17 0.65 1.21
CA LYS A 142 -14.31 1.07 0.39
C LYS A 142 -14.62 2.56 0.51
N ARG A 143 -14.50 3.12 1.73
CA ARG A 143 -14.67 4.55 2.01
C ARG A 143 -13.61 5.39 1.31
N PHE A 144 -12.34 5.01 1.37
CA PHE A 144 -11.22 5.79 0.87
C PHE A 144 -10.77 5.40 -0.54
N ARG A 145 -11.32 4.36 -1.15
CA ARG A 145 -10.88 3.83 -2.45
C ARG A 145 -10.84 4.91 -3.54
N ALA A 146 -11.85 5.75 -3.63
CA ALA A 146 -11.87 6.83 -4.63
C ALA A 146 -10.70 7.81 -4.45
N LEU A 147 -10.37 8.18 -3.20
CA LEU A 147 -9.20 8.98 -2.89
C LEU A 147 -7.90 8.25 -3.23
N LEU A 148 -7.77 7.01 -2.79
CA LEU A 148 -6.56 6.19 -2.96
C LEU A 148 -6.24 5.95 -4.44
N HIS A 149 -7.26 5.77 -5.29
CA HIS A 149 -7.10 5.45 -6.70
C HIS A 149 -7.01 6.69 -7.63
N ALA A 150 -7.50 7.84 -7.20
CA ALA A 150 -7.51 9.04 -8.03
C ALA A 150 -6.70 10.21 -7.44
N GLY A 151 -6.19 10.06 -6.23
CA GLY A 151 -5.44 11.10 -5.54
C GLY A 151 -3.96 11.13 -5.94
N ARG A 152 -3.29 12.18 -5.52
CA ARG A 152 -1.84 12.33 -5.69
C ARG A 152 -1.10 11.56 -4.61
N VAL A 153 -0.22 10.67 -5.03
CA VAL A 153 0.63 9.87 -4.13
C VAL A 153 1.85 10.66 -3.68
N TRP A 154 2.18 10.54 -2.39
CA TRP A 154 3.34 11.15 -1.77
C TRP A 154 4.19 10.07 -1.10
N ARG A 155 5.39 9.84 -1.63
CA ARG A 155 6.40 8.97 -1.05
C ARG A 155 7.23 9.80 -0.07
N MET A 156 6.88 9.73 1.21
CA MET A 156 7.48 10.59 2.22
C MET A 156 8.83 10.03 2.69
N ASN A 157 9.81 10.91 2.83
CA ASN A 157 11.05 10.62 3.51
C ASN A 157 11.04 11.34 4.87
N LEU A 158 11.00 10.59 5.94
CA LEU A 158 10.89 11.12 7.30
C LEU A 158 12.27 11.43 7.93
N ASN A 159 13.38 11.23 7.21
CA ASN A 159 14.75 11.29 7.74
C ASN A 159 14.96 10.41 8.98
N ASP A 160 14.23 9.32 9.06
CA ASP A 160 14.21 8.36 10.14
C ASP A 160 14.25 6.95 9.54
N PRO A 161 15.29 6.13 9.86
CA PRO A 161 15.44 4.80 9.26
C PRO A 161 14.42 3.78 9.77
N ASP A 162 13.83 4.03 10.95
CA ASP A 162 12.89 3.09 11.58
C ASP A 162 11.45 3.31 11.17
N HIS A 163 11.16 4.47 10.58
CA HIS A 163 9.82 4.80 10.12
C HIS A 163 9.77 5.00 8.60
N GLY A 164 8.60 4.70 8.06
CA GLY A 164 8.27 5.02 6.67
C GLY A 164 6.87 5.59 6.59
N ALA A 165 6.62 6.42 5.59
CA ALA A 165 5.30 6.97 5.37
C ALA A 165 4.95 7.03 3.88
N LEU A 166 3.65 6.85 3.63
CA LEU A 166 3.03 6.94 2.32
C LEU A 166 1.72 7.71 2.47
N ALA A 167 1.42 8.59 1.54
CA ALA A 167 0.19 9.36 1.62
C ALA A 167 -0.47 9.51 0.25
N VAL A 168 -1.77 9.77 0.27
CA VAL A 168 -2.54 10.15 -0.91
C VAL A 168 -3.40 11.36 -0.55
N SER A 169 -3.31 12.43 -1.34
CA SER A 169 -4.14 13.62 -1.20
C SER A 169 -5.08 13.81 -2.39
N ALA A 170 -6.30 14.25 -2.15
CA ALA A 170 -7.24 14.60 -3.21
C ALA A 170 -6.74 15.79 -4.03
N ALA A 171 -7.06 15.83 -5.32
CA ALA A 171 -6.68 16.91 -6.22
C ALA A 171 -7.25 18.28 -5.77
N ASP A 172 -8.45 18.29 -5.19
CA ASP A 172 -9.10 19.47 -4.64
C ASP A 172 -8.60 19.86 -3.25
N LYS A 173 -7.66 19.09 -2.71
CA LYS A 173 -7.05 19.26 -1.38
C LYS A 173 -8.06 19.27 -0.22
N ARG A 174 -9.23 18.65 -0.41
CA ARG A 174 -10.25 18.56 0.65
C ARG A 174 -9.95 17.43 1.63
N GLN A 175 -9.28 16.38 1.20
CA GLN A 175 -8.96 15.27 2.05
C GLN A 175 -7.62 14.64 1.69
N ALA A 176 -7.01 13.98 2.65
CA ALA A 176 -5.80 13.19 2.46
C ALA A 176 -5.78 12.01 3.43
N LEU A 177 -5.14 10.93 3.02
CA LEU A 177 -4.92 9.73 3.83
C LEU A 177 -3.43 9.48 3.98
N PHE A 178 -2.97 9.29 5.22
CA PHE A 178 -1.56 9.09 5.55
C PHE A 178 -1.38 7.77 6.27
N LEU A 179 -0.44 6.97 5.79
CA LEU A 179 0.04 5.76 6.44
C LEU A 179 1.42 6.03 7.03
N LEU A 180 1.55 5.86 8.33
CA LEU A 180 2.81 5.79 9.04
C LEU A 180 3.08 4.33 9.43
N VAL A 181 4.28 3.83 9.13
CA VAL A 181 4.73 2.48 9.51
C VAL A 181 5.99 2.60 10.33
N ARG A 182 6.01 2.00 11.53
CA ARG A 182 7.22 1.76 12.29
C ARG A 182 7.74 0.37 11.96
N ARG A 183 8.95 0.29 11.41
CA ARG A 183 9.58 -0.96 10.90
C ARG A 183 10.38 -1.69 11.96
N THR A 184 11.22 -0.96 12.67
CA THR A 184 12.20 -1.51 13.61
C THR A 184 12.12 -0.84 14.98
N SER A 185 12.86 -1.36 15.95
CA SER A 185 12.99 -0.76 17.27
C SER A 185 14.10 0.28 17.26
N GLN A 186 13.80 1.47 17.80
CA GLN A 186 14.79 2.49 18.12
C GLN A 186 15.38 2.25 19.50
N GLU A 187 16.64 2.55 19.67
CA GLU A 187 17.31 2.48 20.99
C GLU A 187 16.70 3.47 22.02
N LEU A 188 16.19 4.61 21.56
CA LEU A 188 15.74 5.69 22.44
C LEU A 188 14.23 5.93 22.49
N GLY A 189 13.41 5.11 21.85
CA GLY A 189 11.96 5.21 21.93
C GLY A 189 11.38 6.59 21.60
N ARG A 190 11.93 7.28 20.61
CA ARG A 190 11.47 8.62 20.19
C ARG A 190 10.29 8.56 19.25
N GLY A 191 9.45 9.60 19.29
CA GLY A 191 8.49 9.88 18.23
C GLY A 191 9.17 10.33 16.94
N VAL A 192 8.47 10.22 15.83
CA VAL A 192 8.88 10.72 14.53
C VAL A 192 8.04 11.93 14.16
N ASN A 193 8.67 12.97 13.63
CA ASN A 193 7.93 14.10 13.06
C ASN A 193 7.41 13.74 11.67
N VAL A 194 6.09 13.83 11.49
CA VAL A 194 5.39 13.56 10.24
C VAL A 194 4.80 14.85 9.72
N TRP A 195 5.26 15.31 8.58
CA TRP A 195 4.70 16.45 7.85
C TRP A 195 3.71 15.94 6.78
N PHE A 196 2.71 16.75 6.43
CA PHE A 196 1.56 16.31 5.63
C PHE A 196 1.49 17.08 4.31
N PRO A 197 2.12 16.59 3.22
CA PRO A 197 2.14 17.29 1.95
C PRO A 197 0.78 17.28 1.24
N GLY A 198 0.62 18.19 0.28
CA GLY A 198 -0.52 18.21 -0.63
C GLY A 198 -1.79 18.84 -0.08
N LEU A 199 -1.69 19.55 1.03
CA LEU A 199 -2.81 20.28 1.63
C LEU A 199 -2.94 21.71 1.07
N ASN A 200 -4.07 22.38 1.37
CA ASN A 200 -4.22 23.80 1.16
C ASN A 200 -3.67 24.54 2.39
N ALA A 201 -2.70 25.44 2.20
CA ALA A 201 -2.06 26.16 3.31
C ALA A 201 -3.06 26.94 4.16
N ASP A 202 -4.04 27.59 3.52
CA ASP A 202 -5.04 28.44 4.16
C ASP A 202 -6.24 27.64 4.72
N GLY A 203 -6.33 26.34 4.42
CA GLY A 203 -7.42 25.48 4.86
C GLY A 203 -7.21 25.01 6.31
N GLN A 204 -8.30 24.89 7.06
CA GLN A 204 -8.31 24.19 8.35
C GLN A 204 -8.61 22.72 8.13
N TYR A 205 -7.84 21.84 8.77
CA TYR A 205 -8.00 20.41 8.63
C TYR A 205 -8.25 19.75 9.98
N LYS A 206 -9.26 18.91 10.01
CA LYS A 206 -9.49 17.95 11.08
C LYS A 206 -8.62 16.74 10.82
N VAL A 207 -7.80 16.37 11.81
CA VAL A 207 -6.92 15.19 11.74
C VAL A 207 -7.51 14.09 12.62
N THR A 208 -7.83 12.95 12.00
CA THR A 208 -8.51 11.84 12.68
C THR A 208 -7.76 10.53 12.46
N PRO A 209 -7.42 9.79 13.51
CA PRO A 209 -6.92 8.44 13.36
C PRO A 209 -8.04 7.53 12.85
N VAL A 210 -7.71 6.66 11.90
CA VAL A 210 -8.69 5.75 11.29
C VAL A 210 -8.72 4.44 12.06
N ALA A 211 -9.85 4.17 12.71
CA ALA A 211 -10.06 2.90 13.42
C ALA A 211 -10.23 1.72 12.43
N PRO A 212 -9.84 0.50 12.82
CA PRO A 212 -9.33 0.11 14.12
C PRO A 212 -7.87 0.51 14.33
N ILE A 213 -7.53 0.93 15.53
CA ILE A 213 -6.19 1.30 15.96
C ILE A 213 -5.71 0.27 16.98
N SER A 214 -4.41 -0.06 16.98
CA SER A 214 -3.88 -0.93 18.03
C SER A 214 -3.93 -0.22 19.38
N PRO A 215 -4.31 -0.90 20.48
CA PRO A 215 -4.44 -0.26 21.79
C PRO A 215 -3.15 0.44 22.26
N SER A 216 -1.99 -0.13 21.94
CA SER A 216 -0.70 0.46 22.30
C SER A 216 -0.41 1.76 21.54
N ALA A 217 -0.78 1.85 20.27
CA ALA A 217 -0.64 3.09 19.48
C ALA A 217 -1.65 4.13 19.97
N GLU A 218 -2.89 3.75 20.19
CA GLU A 218 -3.95 4.65 20.64
C GLU A 218 -3.63 5.36 21.96
N GLN A 219 -3.07 4.61 22.94
CA GLN A 219 -2.65 5.17 24.23
C GLN A 219 -1.56 6.24 24.12
N CYS A 220 -0.74 6.16 23.07
CA CYS A 220 0.38 7.08 22.83
C CYS A 220 0.01 8.29 21.98
N LEU A 221 -1.20 8.33 21.39
CA LEU A 221 -1.67 9.50 20.67
C LEU A 221 -1.94 10.67 21.62
N ALA A 222 -1.62 11.88 21.17
CA ALA A 222 -2.01 13.10 21.87
C ALA A 222 -3.54 13.13 22.08
N PRO A 223 -4.03 13.63 23.24
CA PRO A 223 -5.46 13.56 23.57
C PRO A 223 -6.39 14.09 22.49
N ALA A 224 -6.11 15.26 21.93
CA ALA A 224 -6.93 15.85 20.86
C ALA A 224 -6.92 15.00 19.58
N LEU A 225 -5.77 14.41 19.21
CA LEU A 225 -5.68 13.51 18.07
C LEU A 225 -6.48 12.23 18.30
N ARG A 226 -6.34 11.63 19.48
CA ARG A 226 -7.07 10.41 19.87
C ARG A 226 -8.58 10.63 19.89
N ALA A 227 -9.04 11.78 20.36
CA ALA A 227 -10.46 12.16 20.35
C ALA A 227 -10.97 12.52 18.94
N GLY A 228 -10.09 12.65 17.94
CA GLY A 228 -10.45 13.15 16.61
C GLY A 228 -10.87 14.62 16.62
N GLU A 229 -10.35 15.41 17.54
CA GLU A 229 -10.67 16.84 17.73
C GLU A 229 -9.51 17.74 17.30
N LEU A 230 -8.39 17.16 16.85
CA LEU A 230 -7.23 17.94 16.42
C LEU A 230 -7.54 18.69 15.13
N MET A 231 -7.46 20.00 15.23
CA MET A 231 -7.65 20.91 14.11
C MET A 231 -6.44 21.80 13.92
N LEU A 232 -5.87 21.81 12.72
CA LEU A 232 -4.69 22.60 12.36
C LEU A 232 -4.81 23.16 10.95
N SER A 233 -4.16 24.28 10.70
CA SER A 233 -4.06 24.80 9.33
C SER A 233 -3.19 23.91 8.46
N GLY A 234 -3.48 23.87 7.16
CA GLY A 234 -2.65 23.15 6.21
C GLY A 234 -1.21 23.66 6.21
N ALA A 235 -0.99 24.96 6.42
CA ALA A 235 0.35 25.53 6.54
C ALA A 235 1.12 24.91 7.71
N VAL A 236 0.52 24.79 8.89
CA VAL A 236 1.15 24.16 10.07
C VAL A 236 1.42 22.68 9.81
N LEU A 237 0.44 21.95 9.26
CA LEU A 237 0.58 20.52 8.96
C LEU A 237 1.69 20.25 7.93
N MET A 238 1.84 21.10 6.92
CA MET A 238 2.86 20.95 5.88
C MET A 238 4.26 21.38 6.36
N ALA A 239 4.36 22.43 7.18
CA ALA A 239 5.65 22.99 7.58
C ALA A 239 6.18 22.41 8.89
N ARG A 240 5.31 22.23 9.91
CA ARG A 240 5.67 21.76 11.24
C ARG A 240 5.37 20.27 11.42
N GLY A 241 4.27 19.78 10.84
CA GLY A 241 3.81 18.42 11.02
C GLY A 241 3.35 18.09 12.43
N LEU A 242 3.32 16.79 12.74
CA LEU A 242 2.95 16.24 14.04
C LEU A 242 4.04 15.28 14.52
N ASP A 243 4.37 15.35 15.80
CA ASP A 243 5.21 14.33 16.44
C ASP A 243 4.33 13.14 16.83
N ILE A 244 4.61 11.99 16.23
CA ILE A 244 3.84 10.76 16.43
C ILE A 244 4.75 9.70 17.02
N PHE A 245 4.29 9.04 18.08
CA PHE A 245 4.98 7.93 18.70
C PHE A 245 4.19 6.63 18.53
N LEU A 246 4.79 5.68 17.83
CA LEU A 246 4.31 4.31 17.76
C LEU A 246 5.18 3.46 18.72
N PRO A 247 4.62 2.92 19.82
CA PRO A 247 5.43 2.31 20.89
C PRO A 247 6.04 0.97 20.51
N ARG A 248 5.49 0.29 19.51
CA ARG A 248 5.95 -1.05 19.08
C ARG A 248 6.52 -1.01 17.66
N PRO A 249 7.60 -1.76 17.38
CA PRO A 249 8.00 -2.03 16.00
C PRO A 249 6.91 -2.83 15.28
N GLU A 250 7.03 -2.93 13.97
CA GLU A 250 6.12 -3.68 13.12
C GLU A 250 4.65 -3.24 13.32
N SER A 251 4.45 -1.93 13.47
CA SER A 251 3.15 -1.32 13.70
C SER A 251 2.88 -0.19 12.72
N SER A 252 1.62 0.21 12.63
CA SER A 252 1.19 1.27 11.72
C SER A 252 0.08 2.13 12.32
N LEU A 253 -0.02 3.34 11.80
CA LEU A 253 -1.11 4.28 12.07
C LEU A 253 -1.61 4.86 10.76
N LEU A 254 -2.92 4.89 10.60
CA LEU A 254 -3.58 5.52 9.47
C LEU A 254 -4.26 6.81 9.96
N LEU A 255 -3.98 7.93 9.29
CA LEU A 255 -4.56 9.24 9.60
C LEU A 255 -5.35 9.76 8.41
N HIS A 256 -6.57 10.19 8.65
CA HIS A 256 -7.39 10.90 7.69
C HIS A 256 -7.40 12.39 8.02
N LEU A 257 -7.15 13.21 7.02
CA LEU A 257 -7.20 14.65 7.10
C LEU A 257 -8.37 15.15 6.22
N GLU A 258 -9.25 15.93 6.81
CA GLU A 258 -10.42 16.48 6.13
C GLU A 258 -10.48 17.99 6.33
N ARG A 259 -10.55 18.75 5.23
CA ARG A 259 -10.69 20.20 5.29
C ARG A 259 -12.13 20.56 5.66
N ILE A 260 -12.23 21.43 6.67
CA ILE A 260 -13.48 21.94 7.21
C ILE A 260 -13.85 23.25 6.54
#